data_f1ab6b33ad8fbf1ab7befce092d21abe
#
_entry.id   f1ab6b33ad8fbf1ab7befce092d21abe
#
_cell.length_a   1.000
_cell.length_b   1.000
_cell.length_c   1.000
_cell.angle_alpha   90.00
_cell.angle_beta   90.00
_cell.angle_gamma   90.00
#
_symmetry.space_group_name_H-M   'P 1'
#
loop_
_entity.id
_entity.type
_entity.pdbx_description
1 polymer ?
#
loop_
_entity_poly.entity_id
_entity_poly.type
_entity_poly.pdbx_seq_one_letter_code
_entity_poly.pdbx_strand_id
1 'polypeptide(L)'
;LLAVLVGLAFLVGLAAPAAAQSRAPRKKLIATGWDKPDTARLRENLAQMEQRPFDGVILEAVGTRDDGKSCFLRSTFSAQAWEQRWFNKSVEDLKACRFTRFTDNFVTVGANPGNVDWFDDEGWKNVVEHWRIAAWIAKEGGLKGLHFDPEPYTPPHAQFNYLAQPQKAQHTFAEYQAKARERGREVMRAVIGEYPDLTIFTYFMLVINSNALGHANPNAVLETSGYGLLPAFVDGWLDVIPPAVKLVDGCENAYRYNSTTQFLEA
;
A
#
# COMPACT_ATOMS: atom_id res chain seq x y z
N LEU A 1 -3.70 -73.42 -49.25
CA LEU A 1 -2.80 -72.37 -48.70
C LEU A 1 -3.70 -71.33 -48.01
N LEU A 2 -3.67 -71.32 -46.69
CA LEU A 2 -4.41 -70.37 -45.85
C LEU A 2 -3.43 -69.34 -45.32
N ALA A 3 -3.59 -68.07 -45.68
CA ALA A 3 -2.78 -66.96 -45.17
C ALA A 3 -3.50 -66.33 -43.95
N VAL A 4 -2.86 -66.38 -42.78
CA VAL A 4 -3.33 -65.78 -41.55
C VAL A 4 -2.71 -64.35 -41.49
N LEU A 5 -3.55 -63.34 -41.59
CA LEU A 5 -3.19 -61.95 -41.33
C LEU A 5 -3.34 -61.65 -39.84
N VAL A 6 -2.21 -61.42 -39.17
CA VAL A 6 -2.18 -60.94 -37.78
C VAL A 6 -2.19 -59.39 -37.80
N GLY A 7 -3.30 -58.81 -37.42
CA GLY A 7 -3.43 -57.36 -37.24
C GLY A 7 -2.88 -56.93 -35.89
N LEU A 8 -1.83 -56.12 -35.90
CA LEU A 8 -1.28 -55.45 -34.72
C LEU A 8 -2.06 -54.15 -34.47
N ALA A 9 -2.89 -54.13 -33.46
CA ALA A 9 -3.57 -52.94 -33.01
C ALA A 9 -2.64 -52.12 -32.09
N PHE A 10 -2.18 -50.95 -32.56
CA PHE A 10 -1.47 -49.96 -31.75
C PHE A 10 -2.50 -49.20 -30.91
N LEU A 11 -2.52 -49.47 -29.62
CA LEU A 11 -3.21 -48.61 -28.62
C LEU A 11 -2.35 -47.37 -28.37
N VAL A 12 -2.69 -46.27 -29.06
CA VAL A 12 -2.16 -44.95 -28.70
C VAL A 12 -2.88 -44.46 -27.46
N GLY A 13 -2.28 -44.66 -26.30
CA GLY A 13 -2.75 -44.07 -25.04
C GLY A 13 -2.63 -42.53 -25.09
N LEU A 14 -3.77 -41.87 -25.27
CA LEU A 14 -3.84 -40.40 -25.06
C LEU A 14 -3.65 -40.15 -23.57
N ALA A 15 -2.43 -39.79 -23.17
CA ALA A 15 -2.18 -39.27 -21.85
C ALA A 15 -2.88 -37.89 -21.77
N ALA A 16 -3.98 -37.83 -21.00
CA ALA A 16 -4.61 -36.54 -20.67
C ALA A 16 -3.57 -35.66 -19.96
N PRO A 17 -3.46 -34.37 -20.33
CA PRO A 17 -2.55 -33.46 -19.62
C PRO A 17 -2.99 -33.42 -18.16
N ALA A 18 -2.08 -33.77 -17.26
CA ALA A 18 -2.29 -33.59 -15.83
C ALA A 18 -2.63 -32.11 -15.58
N ALA A 19 -3.87 -31.83 -15.20
CA ALA A 19 -4.28 -30.51 -14.81
C ALA A 19 -3.31 -30.06 -13.71
N ALA A 20 -2.49 -29.04 -14.01
CA ALA A 20 -1.62 -28.43 -13.03
C ALA A 20 -2.52 -27.93 -11.89
N GLN A 21 -2.54 -28.66 -10.78
CA GLN A 21 -3.20 -28.19 -9.56
C GLN A 21 -2.58 -26.84 -9.23
N SER A 22 -3.34 -25.76 -9.38
CA SER A 22 -2.93 -24.43 -8.96
C SER A 22 -2.63 -24.52 -7.47
N ARG A 23 -1.34 -24.53 -7.15
CA ARG A 23 -0.90 -24.53 -5.75
C ARG A 23 -1.47 -23.26 -5.13
N ALA A 24 -2.29 -23.39 -4.09
CA ALA A 24 -2.83 -22.25 -3.35
C ALA A 24 -1.68 -21.26 -3.07
N PRO A 25 -1.90 -19.95 -3.28
CA PRO A 25 -0.85 -18.97 -3.09
C PRO A 25 -0.29 -19.09 -1.67
N ARG A 26 1.02 -19.25 -1.56
CA ARG A 26 1.69 -19.34 -0.26
C ARG A 26 1.47 -18.02 0.51
N LYS A 27 1.00 -18.12 1.75
CA LYS A 27 0.95 -16.96 2.66
C LYS A 27 2.34 -16.38 2.83
N LYS A 28 2.42 -15.05 2.88
CA LYS A 28 3.65 -14.29 3.09
C LYS A 28 3.67 -13.75 4.51
N LEU A 29 4.84 -13.80 5.15
CA LEU A 29 5.10 -13.21 6.45
C LEU A 29 5.93 -11.94 6.25
N ILE A 30 5.35 -10.79 6.51
CA ILE A 30 6.01 -9.49 6.37
C ILE A 30 6.31 -8.94 7.77
N ALA A 31 7.59 -8.68 8.05
CA ALA A 31 7.99 -8.07 9.31
C ALA A 31 7.57 -6.60 9.35
N THR A 32 6.86 -6.21 10.39
CA THR A 32 6.48 -4.82 10.69
C THR A 32 6.46 -4.59 12.19
N GLY A 33 6.26 -3.35 12.60
CA GLY A 33 6.14 -2.97 14.01
C GLY A 33 6.58 -1.52 14.25
N TRP A 34 6.69 -1.15 15.52
CA TRP A 34 7.10 0.19 15.93
C TRP A 34 8.56 0.51 15.61
N ASP A 35 9.42 -0.52 15.57
CA ASP A 35 10.86 -0.40 15.30
C ASP A 35 11.18 -0.84 13.86
N LYS A 36 10.54 -0.17 12.88
CA LYS A 36 10.86 -0.37 11.45
C LYS A 36 12.31 0.05 11.19
N PRO A 37 13.10 -0.73 10.43
CA PRO A 37 14.42 -0.29 10.02
C PRO A 37 14.31 0.86 9.01
N ASP A 38 15.20 1.83 9.08
CA ASP A 38 15.50 2.68 7.94
C ASP A 38 16.37 1.94 6.91
N THR A 39 16.64 2.58 5.77
CA THR A 39 17.40 1.95 4.68
C THR A 39 18.83 1.62 5.03
N ALA A 40 19.49 2.43 5.87
CA ALA A 40 20.86 2.19 6.33
C ALA A 40 20.91 0.99 7.28
N ARG A 41 20.03 0.95 8.28
CA ARG A 41 19.91 -0.14 9.24
C ARG A 41 19.52 -1.45 8.55
N LEU A 42 18.64 -1.40 7.54
CA LEU A 42 18.30 -2.57 6.73
C LEU A 42 19.52 -3.11 6.01
N ARG A 43 20.27 -2.25 5.30
CA ARG A 43 21.49 -2.64 4.59
C ARG A 43 22.52 -3.29 5.53
N GLU A 44 22.74 -2.70 6.70
CA GLU A 44 23.74 -3.18 7.68
C GLU A 44 23.36 -4.51 8.31
N ASN A 45 22.07 -4.79 8.48
CA ASN A 45 21.58 -5.96 9.20
C ASN A 45 20.85 -6.99 8.32
N LEU A 46 20.79 -6.80 7.00
CA LEU A 46 20.00 -7.62 6.09
C LEU A 46 20.27 -9.12 6.24
N ALA A 47 21.55 -9.50 6.26
CA ALA A 47 21.95 -10.91 6.38
C ALA A 47 21.42 -11.57 7.66
N GLN A 48 21.38 -10.83 8.78
CA GLN A 48 20.83 -11.32 10.03
C GLN A 48 19.30 -11.34 10.01
N MET A 49 18.67 -10.31 9.41
CA MET A 49 17.22 -10.22 9.31
C MET A 49 16.67 -11.36 8.45
N GLU A 50 17.33 -11.72 7.37
CA GLU A 50 16.92 -12.81 6.48
C GLU A 50 17.04 -14.22 7.10
N GLN A 51 17.71 -14.36 8.26
CA GLN A 51 17.69 -15.60 9.04
C GLN A 51 16.35 -15.80 9.78
N ARG A 52 15.54 -14.76 9.92
CA ARG A 52 14.19 -14.83 10.52
C ARG A 52 13.18 -15.39 9.53
N PRO A 53 12.05 -15.97 10.00
CA PRO A 53 11.07 -16.64 9.14
C PRO A 53 10.16 -15.68 8.37
N PHE A 54 10.68 -14.54 7.91
CA PHE A 54 9.93 -13.56 7.14
C PHE A 54 10.23 -13.66 5.63
N ASP A 55 9.29 -13.28 4.83
CA ASP A 55 9.40 -13.18 3.37
C ASP A 55 9.70 -11.74 2.91
N GLY A 56 9.63 -10.77 3.83
CA GLY A 56 9.91 -9.38 3.57
C GLY A 56 9.77 -8.50 4.81
N VAL A 57 9.97 -7.21 4.63
CA VAL A 57 9.98 -6.20 5.68
C VAL A 57 9.31 -4.91 5.22
N ILE A 58 8.64 -4.24 6.16
CA ILE A 58 8.23 -2.85 6.00
C ILE A 58 9.33 -1.96 6.58
N LEU A 59 9.79 -0.99 5.79
CA LEU A 59 10.92 -0.13 6.14
C LEU A 59 10.57 1.35 6.02
N GLU A 60 11.39 2.20 6.65
CA GLU A 60 11.31 3.65 6.55
C GLU A 60 12.36 4.16 5.55
N ALA A 61 12.01 5.21 4.78
CA ALA A 61 13.00 5.99 4.04
C ALA A 61 13.09 7.39 4.67
N VAL A 62 14.31 7.83 4.88
CA VAL A 62 14.61 9.13 5.49
C VAL A 62 15.51 9.91 4.54
N GLY A 63 15.00 11.06 4.09
CA GLY A 63 15.76 12.01 3.31
C GLY A 63 16.51 13.02 4.19
N THR A 64 17.51 13.66 3.61
CA THR A 64 18.22 14.78 4.25
C THR A 64 17.95 16.05 3.46
N ARG A 65 17.32 17.02 4.09
CA ARG A 65 17.00 18.33 3.53
C ARG A 65 18.26 19.20 3.41
N ASP A 66 18.16 20.29 2.65
CA ASP A 66 19.27 21.22 2.46
C ASP A 66 19.69 21.93 3.76
N ASP A 67 18.77 22.05 4.72
CA ASP A 67 19.05 22.60 6.05
C ASP A 67 19.61 21.54 7.03
N GLY A 68 19.93 20.34 6.55
CA GLY A 68 20.45 19.23 7.33
C GLY A 68 19.42 18.45 8.17
N LYS A 69 18.14 18.87 8.13
CA LYS A 69 17.08 18.16 8.87
C LYS A 69 16.60 16.93 8.13
N SER A 70 16.09 15.98 8.89
CA SER A 70 15.46 14.78 8.34
C SER A 70 14.12 15.10 7.66
N CYS A 71 13.88 14.40 6.54
CA CYS A 71 12.59 14.33 5.86
C CYS A 71 12.12 12.88 5.88
N PHE A 72 11.07 12.60 6.64
CA PHE A 72 10.54 11.24 6.79
C PHE A 72 9.50 10.94 5.72
N LEU A 73 9.70 9.86 4.96
CA LEU A 73 8.77 9.46 3.89
C LEU A 73 7.35 9.21 4.41
N ARG A 74 7.19 8.76 5.65
CA ARG A 74 5.86 8.60 6.29
C ARG A 74 5.07 9.91 6.47
N SER A 75 5.66 11.07 6.16
CA SER A 75 5.01 12.39 6.25
C SER A 75 4.50 12.88 4.90
N THR A 76 3.96 11.98 4.07
CA THR A 76 3.50 12.30 2.70
C THR A 76 2.33 13.27 2.64
N PHE A 77 1.50 13.37 3.68
CA PHE A 77 0.38 14.32 3.74
C PHE A 77 0.81 15.64 4.38
N SER A 78 1.79 16.27 3.77
CA SER A 78 2.33 17.57 4.13
C SER A 78 2.22 18.56 2.97
N ALA A 79 1.84 19.81 3.26
CA ALA A 79 1.86 20.88 2.26
C ALA A 79 3.28 21.38 1.93
N GLN A 80 4.30 20.93 2.68
CA GLN A 80 5.68 21.30 2.44
C GLN A 80 6.25 20.62 1.20
N ALA A 81 6.82 21.39 0.26
CA ALA A 81 7.48 20.81 -0.91
C ALA A 81 8.71 19.96 -0.52
N TRP A 82 8.89 18.84 -1.19
CA TRP A 82 10.06 17.97 -1.07
C TRP A 82 10.86 17.96 -2.38
N GLU A 83 12.14 17.63 -2.25
CA GLU A 83 13.00 17.39 -3.40
C GLU A 83 13.42 15.91 -3.42
N GLN A 84 13.23 15.27 -4.56
CA GLN A 84 13.57 13.86 -4.75
C GLN A 84 15.01 13.53 -4.33
N ARG A 85 15.96 14.46 -4.60
CA ARG A 85 17.38 14.28 -4.27
C ARG A 85 17.66 14.09 -2.78
N TRP A 86 16.77 14.57 -1.90
CA TRP A 86 16.93 14.36 -0.46
C TRP A 86 16.95 12.90 -0.08
N PHE A 87 16.32 12.03 -0.89
CA PHE A 87 16.21 10.58 -0.66
C PHE A 87 17.24 9.74 -1.43
N ASN A 88 18.21 10.37 -2.15
CA ASN A 88 19.21 9.64 -2.92
C ASN A 88 19.96 8.62 -2.05
N LYS A 89 20.33 9.01 -0.82
CA LYS A 89 21.04 8.10 0.11
C LYS A 89 20.19 6.88 0.47
N SER A 90 18.90 7.04 0.69
CA SER A 90 17.98 5.91 0.94
C SER A 90 17.95 4.95 -0.26
N VAL A 91 17.91 5.47 -1.47
CA VAL A 91 17.95 4.65 -2.70
C VAL A 91 19.30 3.94 -2.86
N GLU A 92 20.42 4.62 -2.59
CA GLU A 92 21.75 4.00 -2.60
C GLU A 92 21.86 2.84 -1.62
N ASP A 93 21.36 3.01 -0.40
CA ASP A 93 21.36 1.95 0.62
C ASP A 93 20.54 0.74 0.18
N LEU A 94 19.37 0.98 -0.44
CA LEU A 94 18.51 -0.08 -0.98
C LEU A 94 19.17 -0.80 -2.16
N LYS A 95 19.80 -0.07 -3.09
CA LYS A 95 20.55 -0.66 -4.21
C LYS A 95 21.75 -1.50 -3.76
N ALA A 96 22.31 -1.19 -2.59
CA ALA A 96 23.37 -1.98 -1.99
C ALA A 96 22.87 -3.24 -1.27
N CYS A 97 21.56 -3.35 -0.98
CA CYS A 97 20.95 -4.54 -0.41
C CYS A 97 20.90 -5.68 -1.45
N ARG A 98 21.44 -6.84 -1.10
CA ARG A 98 21.33 -8.06 -1.91
C ARG A 98 20.28 -8.97 -1.27
N PHE A 99 19.02 -8.70 -1.56
CA PHE A 99 17.89 -9.50 -1.08
C PHE A 99 17.98 -10.94 -1.62
N THR A 100 17.94 -11.93 -0.74
CA THR A 100 17.95 -13.35 -1.09
C THR A 100 16.65 -14.04 -0.68
N ARG A 101 16.15 -13.75 0.50
CA ARG A 101 14.92 -14.30 1.05
C ARG A 101 13.78 -13.27 1.08
N PHE A 102 14.09 -12.01 1.34
CA PHE A 102 13.11 -10.94 1.40
C PHE A 102 12.66 -10.53 0.00
N THR A 103 11.57 -11.13 -0.47
CA THR A 103 10.99 -10.89 -1.80
C THR A 103 9.84 -9.88 -1.79
N ASP A 104 9.30 -9.57 -0.61
CA ASP A 104 8.12 -8.74 -0.45
C ASP A 104 8.39 -7.60 0.55
N ASN A 105 9.21 -6.64 0.11
CA ASN A 105 9.62 -5.48 0.90
C ASN A 105 8.82 -4.25 0.49
N PHE A 106 8.48 -3.40 1.47
CA PHE A 106 7.66 -2.21 1.25
C PHE A 106 8.24 -1.01 2.00
N VAL A 107 8.24 0.16 1.37
CA VAL A 107 8.58 1.40 2.06
C VAL A 107 7.32 2.10 2.58
N THR A 108 7.40 2.61 3.81
CA THR A 108 6.25 3.24 4.48
C THR A 108 5.99 4.65 3.95
N VAL A 109 4.74 4.90 3.57
CA VAL A 109 4.12 6.21 3.43
C VAL A 109 3.00 6.34 4.47
N GLY A 110 2.71 7.53 4.97
CA GLY A 110 1.74 7.70 6.05
C GLY A 110 0.95 8.99 5.94
N ALA A 111 -0.22 9.01 6.56
CA ALA A 111 -1.13 10.16 6.58
C ALA A 111 -0.68 11.26 7.56
N ASN A 112 0.62 11.51 7.67
CA ASN A 112 1.19 12.49 8.58
C ASN A 112 1.85 13.66 7.81
N PRO A 113 1.93 14.84 8.40
CA PRO A 113 1.21 15.31 9.60
C PRO A 113 -0.30 15.34 9.43
N GLY A 114 -0.83 15.24 8.20
CA GLY A 114 -2.21 14.92 7.93
C GLY A 114 -3.19 16.08 8.12
N ASN A 115 -2.81 17.29 7.79
CA ASN A 115 -3.64 18.49 7.91
C ASN A 115 -3.68 19.32 6.63
N VAL A 116 -3.43 18.72 5.49
CA VAL A 116 -3.57 19.40 4.20
C VAL A 116 -5.05 19.47 3.85
N ASP A 117 -5.59 20.67 3.76
CA ASP A 117 -6.99 20.86 3.39
C ASP A 117 -7.26 20.26 2.00
N TRP A 118 -8.36 19.53 1.86
CA TRP A 118 -8.73 18.87 0.62
C TRP A 118 -8.93 19.84 -0.55
N PHE A 119 -9.27 21.10 -0.26
CA PHE A 119 -9.45 22.18 -1.23
C PHE A 119 -8.20 23.05 -1.43
N ASP A 120 -7.08 22.77 -0.76
CA ASP A 120 -5.78 23.41 -0.98
C ASP A 120 -5.06 22.76 -2.17
N ASP A 121 -5.29 23.28 -3.38
CA ASP A 121 -4.70 22.74 -4.61
C ASP A 121 -3.16 22.80 -4.60
N GLU A 122 -2.54 23.82 -4.02
CA GLU A 122 -1.08 23.90 -3.95
C GLU A 122 -0.49 22.90 -2.96
N GLY A 123 -1.10 22.75 -1.78
CA GLY A 123 -0.70 21.72 -0.82
C GLY A 123 -0.83 20.32 -1.40
N TRP A 124 -1.89 20.07 -2.18
CA TRP A 124 -2.10 18.75 -2.81
C TRP A 124 -1.12 18.46 -3.95
N LYS A 125 -0.62 19.46 -4.68
CA LYS A 125 0.47 19.24 -5.63
C LYS A 125 1.70 18.64 -4.92
N ASN A 126 2.01 19.15 -3.72
CA ASN A 126 3.10 18.60 -2.93
C ASN A 126 2.81 17.18 -2.43
N VAL A 127 1.60 16.90 -1.93
CA VAL A 127 1.20 15.54 -1.53
C VAL A 127 1.35 14.56 -2.69
N VAL A 128 0.87 14.92 -3.88
CA VAL A 128 1.00 14.09 -5.09
C VAL A 128 2.46 13.81 -5.43
N GLU A 129 3.32 14.84 -5.35
CA GLU A 129 4.76 14.68 -5.61
C GLU A 129 5.43 13.80 -4.55
N HIS A 130 5.04 13.89 -3.28
CA HIS A 130 5.57 13.02 -2.22
C HIS A 130 5.27 11.53 -2.49
N TRP A 131 4.06 11.23 -2.95
CA TRP A 131 3.68 9.86 -3.33
C TRP A 131 4.43 9.39 -4.57
N ARG A 132 4.68 10.28 -5.56
CA ARG A 132 5.53 9.97 -6.71
C ARG A 132 6.95 9.65 -6.28
N ILE A 133 7.54 10.46 -5.39
CA ILE A 133 8.87 10.21 -4.81
C ILE A 133 8.91 8.87 -4.08
N ALA A 134 7.87 8.54 -3.32
CA ALA A 134 7.78 7.24 -2.63
C ALA A 134 7.78 6.06 -3.62
N ALA A 135 7.00 6.17 -4.71
CA ALA A 135 6.99 5.17 -5.77
C ALA A 135 8.36 5.05 -6.47
N TRP A 136 9.04 6.17 -6.70
CA TRP A 136 10.39 6.20 -7.23
C TRP A 136 11.40 5.49 -6.29
N ILE A 137 11.35 5.77 -4.98
CA ILE A 137 12.20 5.07 -3.99
C ILE A 137 11.95 3.57 -4.03
N ALA A 138 10.68 3.15 -4.04
CA ALA A 138 10.32 1.74 -4.08
C ALA A 138 10.84 1.05 -5.35
N LYS A 139 10.64 1.67 -6.52
CA LYS A 139 11.09 1.16 -7.81
C LYS A 139 12.61 1.06 -7.89
N GLU A 140 13.31 2.18 -7.63
CA GLU A 140 14.76 2.24 -7.71
C GLU A 140 15.45 1.37 -6.66
N GLY A 141 14.81 1.21 -5.48
CA GLY A 141 15.26 0.34 -4.41
C GLY A 141 14.95 -1.15 -4.61
N GLY A 142 14.26 -1.53 -5.69
CA GLY A 142 13.88 -2.92 -5.96
C GLY A 142 12.87 -3.48 -4.97
N LEU A 143 12.05 -2.62 -4.35
CA LEU A 143 11.01 -3.02 -3.41
C LEU A 143 9.74 -3.47 -4.14
N LYS A 144 8.88 -4.20 -3.46
CA LYS A 144 7.59 -4.65 -4.00
C LYS A 144 6.59 -3.52 -4.21
N GLY A 145 6.73 -2.45 -3.44
CA GLY A 145 5.86 -1.29 -3.51
C GLY A 145 5.82 -0.49 -2.22
N LEU A 146 4.66 0.07 -1.92
CA LEU A 146 4.43 0.96 -0.79
C LEU A 146 3.65 0.26 0.31
N HIS A 147 3.97 0.60 1.55
CA HIS A 147 3.12 0.34 2.70
C HIS A 147 2.45 1.65 3.12
N PHE A 148 1.12 1.72 3.03
CA PHE A 148 0.39 2.91 3.45
C PHE A 148 -0.18 2.73 4.85
N ASP A 149 0.18 3.68 5.72
CA ASP A 149 -0.30 3.80 7.08
C ASP A 149 -1.23 5.03 7.17
N PRO A 150 -2.56 4.84 7.18
CA PRO A 150 -3.49 5.96 7.26
C PRO A 150 -3.67 6.53 8.68
N GLU A 151 -2.98 6.00 9.68
CA GLU A 151 -3.14 6.40 11.07
C GLU A 151 -2.57 7.80 11.36
N PRO A 152 -3.28 8.60 12.16
CA PRO A 152 -2.79 9.90 12.59
C PRO A 152 -1.96 9.78 13.85
N TYR A 153 -0.66 10.03 13.79
CA TYR A 153 0.25 9.97 14.94
C TYR A 153 0.66 11.33 15.49
N THR A 154 0.49 12.40 14.73
CA THR A 154 0.96 13.73 15.11
C THR A 154 -0.18 14.74 15.01
N PRO A 155 -0.48 15.56 16.04
CA PRO A 155 -1.43 16.66 15.90
C PRO A 155 -0.98 17.66 14.83
N PRO A 156 -1.89 18.27 14.09
CA PRO A 156 -3.35 18.15 14.12
C PRO A 156 -3.90 17.09 13.14
N HIS A 157 -3.62 15.83 13.38
CA HIS A 157 -4.01 14.71 12.52
C HIS A 157 -5.53 14.64 12.30
N ALA A 158 -5.94 15.04 11.14
CA ALA A 158 -7.34 15.14 10.79
C ALA A 158 -7.64 14.77 9.35
N GLN A 159 -6.64 14.27 8.60
CA GLN A 159 -6.71 14.15 7.14
C GLN A 159 -7.98 13.46 6.65
N PHE A 160 -8.37 12.34 7.25
CA PHE A 160 -9.54 11.57 6.82
C PHE A 160 -10.79 11.84 7.66
N ASN A 161 -10.72 12.71 8.68
CA ASN A 161 -11.84 13.07 9.53
C ASN A 161 -12.52 14.33 9.00
N TYR A 162 -13.74 14.20 8.46
CA TYR A 162 -14.51 15.34 7.96
C TYR A 162 -14.78 16.39 9.04
N LEU A 163 -15.15 15.98 10.24
CA LEU A 163 -15.51 16.92 11.30
C LEU A 163 -14.35 17.79 11.79
N ALA A 164 -13.13 17.36 11.51
CA ALA A 164 -11.91 18.10 11.84
C ALA A 164 -11.37 18.95 10.67
N GLN A 165 -12.04 18.96 9.51
CA GLN A 165 -11.55 19.71 8.36
C GLN A 165 -11.74 21.23 8.55
N PRO A 166 -10.75 22.05 8.09
CA PRO A 166 -10.77 23.51 8.27
C PRO A 166 -11.97 24.20 7.62
N GLN A 167 -12.40 23.73 6.45
CA GLN A 167 -13.48 24.35 5.66
C GLN A 167 -14.83 23.62 5.76
N LYS A 168 -15.02 22.76 6.78
CA LYS A 168 -16.29 22.00 6.92
C LYS A 168 -17.55 22.85 7.07
N ALA A 169 -17.40 24.11 7.49
CA ALA A 169 -18.55 25.05 7.55
C ALA A 169 -18.93 25.58 6.17
N GLN A 170 -18.06 25.43 5.17
CA GLN A 170 -18.22 25.93 3.80
C GLN A 170 -18.58 24.82 2.83
N HIS A 171 -18.18 23.58 3.14
CA HIS A 171 -18.35 22.41 2.28
C HIS A 171 -19.00 21.26 3.03
N THR A 172 -19.97 20.64 2.40
CA THR A 172 -20.68 19.44 2.90
C THR A 172 -19.78 18.21 2.89
N PHE A 173 -20.16 17.18 3.64
CA PHE A 173 -19.47 15.89 3.60
C PHE A 173 -19.39 15.30 2.17
N ALA A 174 -20.47 15.41 1.39
CA ALA A 174 -20.49 14.94 0.01
C ALA A 174 -19.49 15.68 -0.91
N GLU A 175 -19.30 16.98 -0.71
CA GLU A 175 -18.27 17.75 -1.44
C GLU A 175 -16.86 17.33 -1.04
N TYR A 176 -16.63 17.08 0.27
CA TYR A 176 -15.37 16.54 0.73
C TYR A 176 -15.10 15.14 0.18
N GLN A 177 -16.11 14.26 0.12
CA GLN A 177 -15.96 12.93 -0.51
C GLN A 177 -15.59 13.06 -1.99
N ALA A 178 -16.26 13.95 -2.74
CA ALA A 178 -15.96 14.19 -4.15
C ALA A 178 -14.50 14.68 -4.33
N LYS A 179 -14.07 15.62 -3.49
CA LYS A 179 -12.71 16.15 -3.52
C LYS A 179 -11.68 15.09 -3.11
N ALA A 180 -11.95 14.30 -2.06
CA ALA A 180 -11.08 13.20 -1.64
C ALA A 180 -10.89 12.17 -2.76
N ARG A 181 -11.96 11.82 -3.48
CA ARG A 181 -11.89 10.93 -4.65
C ARG A 181 -11.05 11.52 -5.79
N GLU A 182 -11.19 12.82 -6.05
CA GLU A 182 -10.36 13.54 -7.02
C GLU A 182 -8.87 13.46 -6.65
N ARG A 183 -8.52 13.78 -5.40
CA ARG A 183 -7.15 13.70 -4.87
C ARG A 183 -6.60 12.27 -4.91
N GLY A 184 -7.43 11.28 -4.62
CA GLY A 184 -7.07 9.87 -4.77
C GLY A 184 -6.63 9.54 -6.20
N ARG A 185 -7.39 10.02 -7.22
CA ARG A 185 -6.99 9.85 -8.63
C ARG A 185 -5.67 10.52 -8.96
N GLU A 186 -5.44 11.74 -8.46
CA GLU A 186 -4.20 12.49 -8.71
C GLU A 186 -2.99 11.76 -8.14
N VAL A 187 -3.08 11.34 -6.88
CA VAL A 187 -2.03 10.56 -6.20
C VAL A 187 -1.74 9.26 -6.96
N MET A 188 -2.78 8.49 -7.27
CA MET A 188 -2.58 7.18 -7.90
C MET A 188 -2.00 7.32 -9.32
N ARG A 189 -2.41 8.33 -10.11
CA ARG A 189 -1.79 8.59 -11.42
C ARG A 189 -0.30 8.89 -11.30
N ALA A 190 0.12 9.67 -10.32
CA ALA A 190 1.53 9.96 -10.09
C ALA A 190 2.31 8.69 -9.68
N VAL A 191 1.73 7.87 -8.82
CA VAL A 191 2.32 6.61 -8.36
C VAL A 191 2.51 5.63 -9.51
N ILE A 192 1.45 5.37 -10.31
CA ILE A 192 1.53 4.41 -11.43
C ILE A 192 2.34 4.94 -12.62
N GLY A 193 2.42 6.26 -12.79
CA GLY A 193 3.31 6.88 -13.76
C GLY A 193 4.78 6.59 -13.45
N GLU A 194 5.12 6.46 -12.18
CA GLU A 194 6.46 6.14 -11.71
C GLU A 194 6.69 4.61 -11.65
N TYR A 195 5.76 3.86 -11.03
CA TYR A 195 5.88 2.42 -10.80
C TYR A 195 4.56 1.70 -11.16
N PRO A 196 4.38 1.25 -12.43
CA PRO A 196 3.08 0.87 -12.98
C PRO A 196 2.52 -0.49 -12.53
N ASP A 197 3.30 -1.33 -11.86
CA ASP A 197 2.93 -2.69 -11.43
C ASP A 197 3.21 -2.94 -9.94
N LEU A 198 3.31 -1.86 -9.15
CA LEU A 198 3.59 -1.96 -7.73
C LEU A 198 2.43 -2.63 -6.95
N THR A 199 2.74 -3.01 -5.73
CA THR A 199 1.74 -3.38 -4.72
C THR A 199 1.64 -2.26 -3.68
N ILE A 200 0.42 -1.83 -3.33
CA ILE A 200 0.16 -1.01 -2.15
C ILE A 200 -0.44 -1.93 -1.10
N PHE A 201 0.27 -2.07 0.00
CA PHE A 201 -0.16 -2.80 1.18
C PHE A 201 -0.47 -1.78 2.28
N THR A 202 -1.60 -1.91 2.97
CA THR A 202 -2.00 -0.95 4.01
C THR A 202 -2.23 -1.67 5.33
N TYR A 203 -2.18 -0.95 6.45
CA TYR A 203 -2.69 -1.52 7.69
C TYR A 203 -4.21 -1.73 7.59
N PHE A 204 -4.93 -0.74 7.06
CA PHE A 204 -6.35 -0.86 6.72
C PHE A 204 -6.72 0.14 5.62
N MET A 205 -7.74 -0.18 4.84
CA MET A 205 -8.38 0.71 3.86
C MET A 205 -9.85 0.90 4.19
N LEU A 206 -10.66 -0.12 3.92
CA LEU A 206 -12.10 -0.05 4.06
C LEU A 206 -12.59 -0.70 5.36
N VAL A 207 -11.87 -1.67 5.87
CA VAL A 207 -12.24 -2.44 7.07
C VAL A 207 -12.44 -1.58 8.31
N ILE A 208 -11.72 -0.44 8.42
CA ILE A 208 -11.86 0.49 9.54
C ILE A 208 -13.25 1.13 9.63
N ASN A 209 -13.96 1.21 8.51
CA ASN A 209 -15.31 1.74 8.41
C ASN A 209 -16.35 0.61 8.18
N SER A 210 -16.05 -0.64 8.56
CA SER A 210 -16.96 -1.79 8.36
C SER A 210 -18.32 -1.61 9.04
N ASN A 211 -18.41 -0.79 10.10
CA ASN A 211 -19.65 -0.42 10.76
C ASN A 211 -20.63 0.37 9.86
N ALA A 212 -20.17 0.93 8.75
CA ALA A 212 -21.04 1.54 7.75
C ALA A 212 -21.72 0.51 6.85
N LEU A 213 -21.18 -0.72 6.75
CA LEU A 213 -21.75 -1.79 5.95
C LEU A 213 -23.10 -2.23 6.54
N GLY A 214 -24.13 -2.34 5.69
CA GLY A 214 -25.47 -2.71 6.12
C GLY A 214 -26.25 -1.62 6.87
N HIS A 215 -25.65 -0.45 7.12
CA HIS A 215 -26.39 0.67 7.70
C HIS A 215 -27.35 1.28 6.68
N ALA A 216 -28.55 1.69 7.11
CA ALA A 216 -29.56 2.29 6.24
C ALA A 216 -29.07 3.58 5.56
N ASN A 217 -28.18 4.32 6.19
CA ASN A 217 -27.48 5.48 5.65
C ASN A 217 -25.97 5.37 5.96
N PRO A 218 -25.18 4.71 5.10
CA PRO A 218 -23.75 4.58 5.30
C PRO A 218 -23.01 5.92 5.39
N ASN A 219 -23.45 6.93 4.62
CA ASN A 219 -22.83 8.25 4.64
C ASN A 219 -22.96 8.94 6.01
N ALA A 220 -24.06 8.77 6.72
CA ALA A 220 -24.20 9.34 8.08
C ALA A 220 -23.21 8.73 9.07
N VAL A 221 -22.83 7.45 8.88
CA VAL A 221 -21.79 6.78 9.68
C VAL A 221 -20.41 7.33 9.31
N LEU A 222 -20.12 7.42 8.01
CA LEU A 222 -18.83 7.92 7.51
C LEU A 222 -18.61 9.39 7.90
N GLU A 223 -19.64 10.24 7.82
CA GLU A 223 -19.56 11.66 8.17
C GLU A 223 -19.00 11.89 9.58
N THR A 224 -19.30 10.99 10.52
CA THR A 224 -18.85 11.08 11.91
C THR A 224 -17.62 10.24 12.21
N SER A 225 -17.13 9.44 11.26
CA SER A 225 -15.95 8.59 11.42
C SER A 225 -14.66 9.41 11.33
N GLY A 226 -13.67 9.09 12.17
CA GLY A 226 -12.30 9.63 12.06
C GLY A 226 -11.60 9.29 10.74
N TYR A 227 -12.11 8.29 10.02
CA TYR A 227 -11.61 7.84 8.70
C TYR A 227 -12.68 7.93 7.61
N GLY A 228 -13.69 8.78 7.78
CA GLY A 228 -14.85 8.83 6.89
C GLY A 228 -14.55 9.25 5.44
N LEU A 229 -13.46 9.98 5.20
CA LEU A 229 -13.02 10.37 3.86
C LEU A 229 -12.08 9.35 3.21
N LEU A 230 -11.56 8.38 3.95
CA LEU A 230 -10.63 7.37 3.42
C LEU A 230 -11.26 6.50 2.32
N PRO A 231 -12.52 6.02 2.44
CA PRO A 231 -13.15 5.25 1.35
C PRO A 231 -13.18 6.01 0.04
N ALA A 232 -13.57 7.29 0.05
CA ALA A 232 -13.62 8.11 -1.15
C ALA A 232 -12.23 8.33 -1.78
N PHE A 233 -11.19 8.49 -0.96
CA PHE A 233 -9.81 8.60 -1.42
C PHE A 233 -9.35 7.29 -2.09
N VAL A 234 -9.66 6.14 -1.50
CA VAL A 234 -9.37 4.81 -2.09
C VAL A 234 -10.18 4.57 -3.36
N ASP A 235 -11.45 4.99 -3.41
CA ASP A 235 -12.25 4.96 -4.65
C ASP A 235 -11.57 5.72 -5.78
N GLY A 236 -10.92 6.85 -5.47
CA GLY A 236 -10.11 7.58 -6.42
C GLY A 236 -8.92 6.76 -6.96
N TRP A 237 -8.31 5.92 -6.14
CA TRP A 237 -7.29 4.98 -6.62
C TRP A 237 -7.88 3.97 -7.58
N LEU A 238 -9.01 3.36 -7.21
CA LEU A 238 -9.70 2.34 -8.00
C LEU A 238 -10.19 2.87 -9.37
N ASP A 239 -10.47 4.16 -9.48
CA ASP A 239 -10.87 4.80 -10.74
C ASP A 239 -9.78 4.75 -11.83
N VAL A 240 -8.51 4.61 -11.45
CA VAL A 240 -7.38 4.84 -12.38
C VAL A 240 -6.32 3.75 -12.36
N ILE A 241 -6.35 2.80 -11.42
CA ILE A 241 -5.33 1.76 -11.34
C ILE A 241 -5.40 0.80 -12.53
N PRO A 242 -4.27 0.42 -13.12
CA PRO A 242 -4.22 -0.64 -14.11
C PRO A 242 -4.30 -2.02 -13.44
N PRO A 243 -4.68 -3.09 -14.19
CA PRO A 243 -4.79 -4.45 -13.66
C PRO A 243 -3.49 -5.02 -13.03
N ALA A 244 -2.34 -4.43 -13.35
CA ALA A 244 -1.05 -4.86 -12.81
C ALA A 244 -0.82 -4.41 -11.36
N VAL A 245 -1.44 -3.30 -10.93
CA VAL A 245 -1.35 -2.80 -9.55
C VAL A 245 -2.17 -3.68 -8.61
N LYS A 246 -1.62 -3.96 -7.44
CA LYS A 246 -2.30 -4.72 -6.39
C LYS A 246 -2.52 -3.83 -5.18
N LEU A 247 -3.76 -3.83 -4.68
CA LEU A 247 -4.11 -3.23 -3.39
C LEU A 247 -4.37 -4.35 -2.39
N VAL A 248 -3.77 -4.24 -1.21
CA VAL A 248 -3.92 -5.23 -0.13
C VAL A 248 -4.35 -4.49 1.12
N ASP A 249 -5.61 -4.72 1.55
CA ASP A 249 -6.08 -4.26 2.86
C ASP A 249 -5.51 -5.18 3.94
N GLY A 250 -4.73 -4.62 4.87
CA GLY A 250 -4.07 -5.38 5.92
C GLY A 250 -5.01 -5.85 7.03
N CYS A 251 -6.24 -5.31 7.08
CA CYS A 251 -7.25 -5.69 8.06
C CYS A 251 -6.67 -5.72 9.50
N GLU A 252 -6.04 -4.61 9.92
CA GLU A 252 -5.34 -4.56 11.21
C GLU A 252 -6.21 -4.91 12.41
N ASN A 253 -7.53 -4.74 12.31
CA ASN A 253 -8.49 -5.20 13.32
C ASN A 253 -8.30 -6.69 13.66
N ALA A 254 -7.83 -7.48 12.68
CA ALA A 254 -7.66 -8.92 12.82
C ALA A 254 -6.62 -9.33 13.87
N TYR A 255 -5.74 -8.44 14.32
CA TYR A 255 -4.79 -8.78 15.39
C TYR A 255 -5.47 -9.12 16.72
N ARG A 256 -6.76 -8.77 16.88
CA ARG A 256 -7.59 -9.14 18.03
C ARG A 256 -8.33 -10.47 17.87
N TYR A 257 -8.34 -11.03 16.64
CA TYR A 257 -9.06 -12.28 16.36
C TYR A 257 -8.28 -13.48 16.88
N ASN A 258 -8.97 -14.39 17.57
CA ASN A 258 -8.38 -15.58 18.16
C ASN A 258 -9.15 -16.87 17.84
N SER A 259 -10.09 -16.82 16.91
CA SER A 259 -10.86 -17.98 16.44
C SER A 259 -11.04 -17.94 14.92
N THR A 260 -11.18 -19.11 14.29
CA THR A 260 -11.47 -19.25 12.87
C THR A 260 -12.73 -18.51 12.46
N THR A 261 -13.77 -18.54 13.31
CA THR A 261 -15.05 -17.85 13.06
C THR A 261 -14.84 -16.35 12.89
N GLN A 262 -14.07 -15.71 13.77
CA GLN A 262 -13.77 -14.27 13.66
C GLN A 262 -13.07 -13.89 12.35
N PHE A 263 -12.16 -14.75 11.85
CA PHE A 263 -11.50 -14.50 10.56
C PHE A 263 -12.41 -14.75 9.35
N LEU A 264 -13.44 -15.57 9.48
CA LEU A 264 -14.39 -15.84 8.40
C LEU A 264 -15.53 -14.83 8.33
N GLU A 265 -15.82 -14.14 9.44
CA GLU A 265 -16.85 -13.11 9.55
C GLU A 265 -16.33 -11.70 9.20
N ALA A 266 -15.02 -11.49 9.14
CA ALA A 266 -14.37 -10.24 8.82
C ALA A 266 -14.24 -10.03 7.30
#